data_51654655f2918fa16d13094092660b8e
#
_entry.id   51654655f2918fa16d13094092660b8e
#
_cell.length_a   1.000
_cell.length_b   1.000
_cell.length_c   1.000
_cell.angle_alpha   90.00
_cell.angle_beta   90.00
_cell.angle_gamma   90.00
#
_symmetry.space_group_name_H-M   'P 1'
#
loop_
_entity.id
_entity.type
_entity.pdbx_description
1 polymer ?
#
loop_
_entity_poly.entity_id
_entity_poly.type
_entity_poly.pdbx_seq_one_letter_code
_entity_poly.pdbx_strand_id
1 'polypeptide(L)'
;MFEVLSDNDPRQTVIKVVGVGGGGGNAVEHMIERGAQGIEFIAINTDYTALSHSRAHATLQIGKTGLGAGARPEVGEQAAIEAKDRIRELLQGANLVFITAGMGGGTGTGAAPVVAQIAREMGVLTVAVVTKPFSYEGALRMQRAEEGLVKLKQCVDSQIVILNDKLEDELGEDASVSECFAAADDVLFKACAGITEIIQTPGLIGVDFEDLRTVMSERGTAMMGSAIASGPDRARIAAENAVACPLLEGVTLNGARGVLVYITASEETMKMKETKTVMNIITNFTAKGAQVIYGSAYDDSMGDSMRVTVVATGLDGGKDKEVAPLEKPDEKRDVWEHNNRSYAEPQQADPWTSRQSVAQQPAAPKVAQPQVESKPTVAKSEPQPSIPAAQQPAQSEPQQPQEPEKQEEKAADEWETGWWSIRHDNK
;
A
#
# COMPACT_ATOMS: atom_id res chain seq x y z
N MET A 1 7.37 14.66 42.61
CA MET A 1 8.38 15.12 41.64
C MET A 1 7.73 15.03 40.28
N PHE A 2 7.45 16.16 39.64
CA PHE A 2 6.82 16.14 38.31
C PHE A 2 7.98 16.12 37.29
N GLU A 3 8.05 15.08 36.47
CA GLU A 3 8.95 15.05 35.32
C GLU A 3 8.32 15.89 34.20
N VAL A 4 9.08 16.85 33.70
CA VAL A 4 8.70 17.61 32.52
C VAL A 4 8.86 16.69 31.31
N LEU A 5 7.76 16.37 30.62
CA LEU A 5 7.79 15.62 29.37
C LEU A 5 8.58 16.45 28.34
N SER A 6 9.60 15.88 27.76
CA SER A 6 10.33 16.46 26.62
C SER A 6 9.74 15.88 25.33
N ASP A 7 9.90 16.58 24.21
CA ASP A 7 9.44 16.13 22.88
C ASP A 7 10.00 14.75 22.45
N ASN A 8 10.96 14.19 23.20
CA ASN A 8 11.54 12.87 23.06
C ASN A 8 11.22 11.95 24.24
N ASP A 9 10.02 12.04 24.83
CA ASP A 9 9.64 11.14 25.92
C ASP A 9 9.49 9.71 25.40
N PRO A 10 10.21 8.73 25.94
CA PRO A 10 10.11 7.32 25.53
C PRO A 10 8.73 6.69 25.77
N ARG A 11 7.80 7.43 26.38
CA ARG A 11 6.41 7.02 26.59
C ARG A 11 5.48 7.46 25.45
N GLN A 12 5.96 8.25 24.49
CA GLN A 12 5.15 8.67 23.34
C GLN A 12 5.01 7.52 22.35
N THR A 13 3.79 7.30 21.84
CA THR A 13 3.53 6.26 20.83
C THR A 13 4.26 6.60 19.52
N VAL A 14 5.17 5.73 19.12
CA VAL A 14 5.94 5.87 17.88
C VAL A 14 5.18 5.20 16.73
N ILE A 15 4.78 6.00 15.75
CA ILE A 15 4.06 5.56 14.56
C ILE A 15 4.98 5.70 13.34
N LYS A 16 5.14 4.61 12.59
CA LYS A 16 5.92 4.62 11.36
C LYS A 16 5.04 4.26 10.15
N VAL A 17 5.23 4.96 9.05
CA VAL A 17 4.63 4.64 7.75
C VAL A 17 5.73 4.17 6.81
N VAL A 18 5.59 2.95 6.31
CA VAL A 18 6.55 2.31 5.42
C VAL A 18 5.95 2.21 4.02
N GLY A 19 6.44 3.05 3.11
CA GLY A 19 6.10 3.00 1.70
C GLY A 19 6.94 1.95 0.97
N VAL A 20 6.30 0.92 0.40
CA VAL A 20 6.98 -0.20 -0.25
C VAL A 20 6.75 -0.17 -1.76
N GLY A 21 7.82 -0.05 -2.54
CA GLY A 21 7.77 0.06 -3.99
C GLY A 21 7.35 1.45 -4.49
N GLY A 22 7.08 1.60 -5.78
CA GLY A 22 6.76 2.90 -6.39
C GLY A 22 5.49 3.52 -5.82
N GLY A 23 4.36 2.81 -5.84
CA GLY A 23 3.09 3.32 -5.32
C GLY A 23 3.16 3.65 -3.83
N GLY A 24 3.80 2.80 -3.00
CA GLY A 24 3.99 3.11 -1.58
C GLY A 24 4.90 4.33 -1.35
N GLY A 25 5.94 4.50 -2.18
CA GLY A 25 6.80 5.68 -2.16
C GLY A 25 6.03 6.95 -2.49
N ASN A 26 5.19 6.93 -3.54
CA ASN A 26 4.35 8.07 -3.92
C ASN A 26 3.37 8.46 -2.81
N ALA A 27 2.73 7.47 -2.18
CA ALA A 27 1.85 7.72 -1.05
C ALA A 27 2.59 8.38 0.13
N VAL A 28 3.82 7.95 0.45
CA VAL A 28 4.66 8.60 1.48
C VAL A 28 4.99 10.04 1.10
N GLU A 29 5.38 10.29 -0.17
CA GLU A 29 5.64 11.66 -0.63
C GLU A 29 4.40 12.55 -0.50
N HIS A 30 3.24 12.04 -0.90
CA HIS A 30 1.96 12.75 -0.76
C HIS A 30 1.64 13.07 0.72
N MET A 31 1.85 12.11 1.64
CA MET A 31 1.65 12.33 3.07
C MET A 31 2.56 13.42 3.64
N ILE A 32 3.81 13.47 3.19
CA ILE A 32 4.77 14.51 3.56
C ILE A 32 4.35 15.87 3.01
N GLU A 33 3.90 15.93 1.75
CA GLU A 33 3.37 17.17 1.14
C GLU A 33 2.15 17.72 1.85
N ARG A 34 1.27 16.84 2.31
CA ARG A 34 0.10 17.20 3.11
C ARG A 34 0.43 17.59 4.54
N GLY A 35 1.70 17.49 4.94
CA GLY A 35 2.14 17.91 6.28
C GLY A 35 1.69 16.98 7.40
N ALA A 36 1.56 15.66 7.14
CA ALA A 36 1.23 14.69 8.19
C ALA A 36 2.24 14.75 9.33
N GLN A 37 1.75 14.92 10.55
CA GLN A 37 2.57 15.12 11.74
C GLN A 37 2.57 13.87 12.64
N GLY A 38 3.60 13.76 13.50
CA GLY A 38 3.67 12.66 14.46
C GLY A 38 3.96 11.29 13.85
N ILE A 39 4.40 11.25 12.59
CA ILE A 39 4.67 10.02 11.84
C ILE A 39 6.12 10.02 11.35
N GLU A 40 6.82 8.92 11.52
CA GLU A 40 8.11 8.67 10.91
C GLU A 40 7.93 7.93 9.57
N PHE A 41 8.40 8.55 8.49
CA PHE A 41 8.25 8.01 7.14
C PHE A 41 9.47 7.23 6.70
N ILE A 42 9.26 6.05 6.13
CA ILE A 42 10.28 5.15 5.60
C ILE A 42 9.91 4.75 4.17
N ALA A 43 10.83 4.86 3.23
CA ALA A 43 10.63 4.40 1.85
C ALA A 43 11.54 3.20 1.55
N ILE A 44 10.95 2.08 1.10
CA ILE A 44 11.65 0.84 0.74
C ILE A 44 11.39 0.53 -0.73
N ASN A 45 12.43 0.43 -1.54
CA ASN A 45 12.27 0.13 -2.97
C ASN A 45 13.45 -0.68 -3.52
N THR A 46 13.22 -1.40 -4.62
CA THR A 46 14.25 -2.02 -5.45
C THR A 46 14.81 -1.07 -6.52
N ASP A 47 14.15 0.07 -6.74
CA ASP A 47 14.55 1.11 -7.68
C ASP A 47 15.27 2.25 -6.94
N TYR A 48 16.56 2.42 -7.25
CA TYR A 48 17.37 3.47 -6.64
C TYR A 48 16.93 4.87 -7.08
N THR A 49 16.49 5.02 -8.34
CA THR A 49 16.08 6.33 -8.86
C THR A 49 14.89 6.86 -8.10
N ALA A 50 13.88 6.02 -7.84
CA ALA A 50 12.72 6.39 -7.03
C ALA A 50 13.12 6.80 -5.60
N LEU A 51 14.05 6.07 -4.97
CA LEU A 51 14.52 6.39 -3.61
C LEU A 51 15.34 7.68 -3.54
N SER A 52 16.09 8.01 -4.59
CA SER A 52 16.94 9.22 -4.61
C SER A 52 16.14 10.53 -4.59
N HIS A 53 14.87 10.46 -4.95
CA HIS A 53 13.94 11.61 -4.91
C HIS A 53 13.03 11.62 -3.67
N SER A 54 13.12 10.60 -2.83
CA SER A 54 12.25 10.50 -1.66
C SER A 54 12.66 11.46 -0.54
N ARG A 55 11.66 12.10 0.07
CA ARG A 55 11.79 12.97 1.25
C ARG A 55 11.49 12.23 2.55
N ALA A 56 11.31 10.92 2.50
CA ALA A 56 11.11 10.10 3.69
C ALA A 56 12.27 10.25 4.69
N HIS A 57 12.00 10.16 5.98
CA HIS A 57 13.00 10.27 7.05
C HIS A 57 14.10 9.20 6.93
N ALA A 58 13.74 8.03 6.39
CA ALA A 58 14.70 6.97 6.08
C ALA A 58 14.35 6.31 4.76
N THR A 59 15.38 5.95 3.98
CA THR A 59 15.24 5.23 2.71
C THR A 59 16.04 3.93 2.75
N LEU A 60 15.50 2.87 2.18
CA LEU A 60 16.17 1.57 2.08
C LEU A 60 16.05 1.01 0.67
N GLN A 61 17.18 0.94 -0.03
CA GLN A 61 17.25 0.13 -1.23
C GLN A 61 17.36 -1.34 -0.85
N ILE A 62 16.42 -2.15 -1.35
CA ILE A 62 16.47 -3.61 -1.29
C ILE A 62 16.86 -4.18 -2.65
N GLY A 63 17.50 -5.37 -2.65
CA GLY A 63 18.07 -5.94 -3.87
C GLY A 63 19.38 -5.24 -4.29
N LYS A 64 20.12 -5.89 -5.22
CA LYS A 64 21.50 -5.52 -5.53
C LYS A 64 21.65 -4.55 -6.71
N THR A 65 20.69 -4.56 -7.63
CA THR A 65 20.85 -3.87 -8.93
C THR A 65 20.42 -2.41 -8.92
N GLY A 66 19.47 -2.02 -8.07
CA GLY A 66 18.84 -0.70 -8.08
C GLY A 66 17.95 -0.42 -9.30
N LEU A 67 17.66 -1.43 -10.13
CA LEU A 67 16.90 -1.31 -11.38
C LEU A 67 15.45 -1.74 -11.28
N GLY A 68 14.93 -1.89 -10.07
CA GLY A 68 13.57 -2.36 -9.84
C GLY A 68 13.42 -3.89 -9.88
N ALA A 69 12.20 -4.38 -9.66
CA ALA A 69 11.86 -5.81 -9.64
C ALA A 69 11.29 -6.34 -10.98
N GLY A 70 11.13 -5.49 -12.00
CA GLY A 70 10.64 -5.89 -13.33
C GLY A 70 9.24 -6.50 -13.30
N ALA A 71 8.33 -5.95 -12.50
CA ALA A 71 6.96 -6.44 -12.29
C ALA A 71 6.86 -7.93 -11.86
N ARG A 72 7.90 -8.45 -11.19
CA ARG A 72 7.96 -9.82 -10.66
C ARG A 72 7.94 -9.79 -9.13
N PRO A 73 6.84 -10.21 -8.49
CA PRO A 73 6.71 -10.19 -7.02
C PRO A 73 7.78 -11.03 -6.32
N GLU A 74 8.20 -12.15 -6.91
CA GLU A 74 9.21 -13.06 -6.34
C GLU A 74 10.57 -12.36 -6.19
N VAL A 75 10.89 -11.44 -7.12
CA VAL A 75 12.13 -10.65 -7.06
C VAL A 75 12.06 -9.63 -5.92
N GLY A 76 10.90 -8.98 -5.74
CA GLY A 76 10.67 -8.06 -4.62
C GLY A 76 10.69 -8.76 -3.27
N GLU A 77 10.06 -9.93 -3.17
CA GLU A 77 10.03 -10.78 -1.98
C GLU A 77 11.45 -11.20 -1.59
N GLN A 78 12.22 -11.76 -2.53
CA GLN A 78 13.59 -12.19 -2.28
C GLN A 78 14.50 -11.01 -1.85
N ALA A 79 14.36 -9.87 -2.49
CA ALA A 79 15.11 -8.66 -2.14
C ALA A 79 14.82 -8.19 -0.69
N ALA A 80 13.58 -8.27 -0.26
CA ALA A 80 13.18 -7.95 1.11
C ALA A 80 13.71 -8.97 2.13
N ILE A 81 13.67 -10.27 1.80
CA ILE A 81 14.24 -11.34 2.63
C ILE A 81 15.74 -11.12 2.86
N GLU A 82 16.49 -10.79 1.79
CA GLU A 82 17.93 -10.50 1.87
C GLU A 82 18.24 -9.24 2.71
N ALA A 83 17.29 -8.32 2.82
CA ALA A 83 17.41 -7.07 3.59
C ALA A 83 16.77 -7.15 4.99
N LYS A 84 16.35 -8.34 5.47
CA LYS A 84 15.55 -8.53 6.70
C LYS A 84 16.11 -7.80 7.91
N ASP A 85 17.42 -7.86 8.16
CA ASP A 85 18.03 -7.24 9.33
C ASP A 85 17.99 -5.71 9.26
N ARG A 86 18.22 -5.12 8.07
CA ARG A 86 18.11 -3.68 7.85
C ARG A 86 16.67 -3.18 7.99
N ILE A 87 15.69 -3.96 7.52
CA ILE A 87 14.26 -3.64 7.71
C ILE A 87 13.94 -3.65 9.21
N ARG A 88 14.42 -4.65 9.95
CA ARG A 88 14.22 -4.75 11.41
C ARG A 88 14.80 -3.55 12.14
N GLU A 89 16.00 -3.09 11.77
CA GLU A 89 16.61 -1.89 12.33
C GLU A 89 15.75 -0.63 12.11
N LEU A 90 15.21 -0.45 10.92
CA LEU A 90 14.34 0.69 10.60
C LEU A 90 13.03 0.68 11.37
N LEU A 91 12.50 -0.51 11.68
CA LEU A 91 11.25 -0.67 12.42
C LEU A 91 11.43 -0.61 13.94
N GLN A 92 12.67 -0.58 14.42
CA GLN A 92 12.95 -0.59 15.87
C GLN A 92 12.29 0.59 16.58
N GLY A 93 11.71 0.31 17.75
CA GLY A 93 11.04 1.30 18.60
C GLY A 93 9.61 1.68 18.14
N ALA A 94 9.13 1.19 17.01
CA ALA A 94 7.75 1.45 16.59
C ALA A 94 6.73 0.70 17.48
N ASN A 95 5.63 1.38 17.82
CA ASN A 95 4.44 0.77 18.42
C ASN A 95 3.42 0.37 17.34
N LEU A 96 3.30 1.18 16.29
CA LEU A 96 2.43 0.98 15.14
C LEU A 96 3.21 1.17 13.84
N VAL A 97 3.03 0.25 12.92
CA VAL A 97 3.56 0.35 11.55
C VAL A 97 2.43 0.28 10.55
N PHE A 98 2.27 1.35 9.78
CA PHE A 98 1.48 1.31 8.55
C PHE A 98 2.37 0.88 7.39
N ILE A 99 1.89 -0.07 6.60
CA ILE A 99 2.56 -0.50 5.36
C ILE A 99 1.70 -0.05 4.20
N THR A 100 2.22 0.86 3.39
CA THR A 100 1.53 1.31 2.18
C THR A 100 2.24 0.79 0.93
N ALA A 101 1.45 0.27 -0.02
CA ALA A 101 1.97 -0.27 -1.27
C ALA A 101 0.90 -0.28 -2.37
N GLY A 102 1.31 0.00 -3.60
CA GLY A 102 0.49 -0.33 -4.78
C GLY A 102 0.68 -1.80 -5.13
N MET A 103 -0.42 -2.57 -5.10
CA MET A 103 -0.40 -3.99 -5.40
C MET A 103 -0.40 -4.24 -6.92
N GLY A 104 0.05 -5.43 -7.34
CA GLY A 104 0.13 -5.82 -8.76
C GLY A 104 1.49 -5.56 -9.42
N GLY A 105 2.35 -4.74 -8.80
CA GLY A 105 3.73 -4.55 -9.21
C GLY A 105 4.68 -5.64 -8.70
N GLY A 106 5.99 -5.45 -8.89
CA GLY A 106 6.99 -6.40 -8.37
C GLY A 106 7.36 -6.11 -6.92
N THR A 107 7.84 -4.89 -6.64
CA THR A 107 8.37 -4.54 -5.31
C THR A 107 7.28 -4.47 -4.26
N GLY A 108 6.21 -3.67 -4.48
CA GLY A 108 5.13 -3.51 -3.50
C GLY A 108 4.48 -4.85 -3.15
N THR A 109 4.08 -5.61 -4.18
CA THR A 109 3.40 -6.91 -4.02
C THR A 109 4.25 -7.96 -3.32
N GLY A 110 5.55 -8.02 -3.65
CA GLY A 110 6.45 -9.04 -3.11
C GLY A 110 7.06 -8.68 -1.76
N ALA A 111 7.50 -7.42 -1.59
CA ALA A 111 8.21 -7.00 -0.39
C ALA A 111 7.29 -6.61 0.79
N ALA A 112 6.09 -6.05 0.53
CA ALA A 112 5.19 -5.63 1.61
C ALA A 112 4.83 -6.77 2.58
N PRO A 113 4.51 -8.01 2.14
CA PRO A 113 4.28 -9.12 3.07
C PRO A 113 5.50 -9.44 3.95
N VAL A 114 6.72 -9.35 3.41
CA VAL A 114 7.95 -9.60 4.17
C VAL A 114 8.18 -8.51 5.23
N VAL A 115 8.00 -7.25 4.86
CA VAL A 115 8.08 -6.12 5.82
C VAL A 115 7.05 -6.29 6.93
N ALA A 116 5.81 -6.66 6.57
CA ALA A 116 4.73 -6.92 7.52
C ALA A 116 5.08 -8.05 8.49
N GLN A 117 5.60 -9.15 7.98
CA GLN A 117 6.00 -10.29 8.80
C GLN A 117 7.10 -9.88 9.80
N ILE A 118 8.09 -9.09 9.38
CA ILE A 118 9.16 -8.61 10.25
C ILE A 118 8.60 -7.72 11.37
N ALA A 119 7.72 -6.76 11.04
CA ALA A 119 7.07 -5.89 12.02
C ALA A 119 6.30 -6.70 13.06
N ARG A 120 5.52 -7.67 12.61
CA ARG A 120 4.73 -8.55 13.46
C ARG A 120 5.59 -9.47 14.32
N GLU A 121 6.72 -10.03 13.80
CA GLU A 121 7.70 -10.79 14.58
C GLU A 121 8.31 -9.96 15.73
N MET A 122 8.38 -8.63 15.55
CA MET A 122 8.83 -7.68 16.57
C MET A 122 7.74 -7.32 17.59
N GLY A 123 6.49 -7.80 17.44
CA GLY A 123 5.36 -7.48 18.31
C GLY A 123 4.76 -6.10 18.06
N VAL A 124 5.06 -5.48 16.91
CA VAL A 124 4.54 -4.17 16.50
C VAL A 124 3.16 -4.34 15.89
N LEU A 125 2.19 -3.51 16.28
CA LEU A 125 0.87 -3.47 15.63
C LEU A 125 1.07 -3.10 14.14
N THR A 126 0.64 -3.98 13.24
CA THR A 126 0.93 -3.86 11.81
C THR A 126 -0.35 -3.74 11.00
N VAL A 127 -0.53 -2.61 10.35
CA VAL A 127 -1.70 -2.30 9.53
C VAL A 127 -1.26 -2.07 8.09
N ALA A 128 -1.81 -2.82 7.15
CA ALA A 128 -1.60 -2.56 5.73
C ALA A 128 -2.70 -1.65 5.18
N VAL A 129 -2.29 -0.61 4.46
CA VAL A 129 -3.20 0.29 3.72
C VAL A 129 -2.69 0.33 2.28
N VAL A 130 -3.34 -0.42 1.40
CA VAL A 130 -2.82 -0.72 0.06
C VAL A 130 -3.85 -0.50 -1.02
N THR A 131 -3.39 -0.24 -2.25
CA THR A 131 -4.27 -0.02 -3.40
C THR A 131 -4.25 -1.20 -4.36
N LYS A 132 -5.43 -1.53 -4.94
CA LYS A 132 -5.53 -2.39 -6.13
C LYS A 132 -5.31 -1.55 -7.39
N PRO A 133 -4.70 -2.13 -8.44
CA PRO A 133 -4.52 -1.42 -9.71
C PRO A 133 -5.86 -1.10 -10.36
N PHE A 134 -5.86 -0.09 -11.22
CA PHE A 134 -7.00 0.18 -12.12
C PHE A 134 -7.20 -0.98 -13.10
N SER A 135 -8.44 -1.19 -13.56
CA SER A 135 -8.79 -2.25 -14.52
C SER A 135 -8.00 -2.13 -15.82
N TYR A 136 -7.74 -0.90 -16.30
CA TYR A 136 -6.98 -0.65 -17.53
C TYR A 136 -5.50 -1.05 -17.44
N GLU A 137 -4.94 -1.22 -16.22
CA GLU A 137 -3.55 -1.68 -16.04
C GLU A 137 -3.35 -3.17 -16.39
N GLY A 138 -4.43 -3.90 -16.62
CA GLY A 138 -4.46 -5.22 -17.18
C GLY A 138 -4.65 -6.37 -16.20
N ALA A 139 -5.28 -7.44 -16.70
CA ALA A 139 -5.70 -8.59 -15.89
C ALA A 139 -4.55 -9.29 -15.12
N LEU A 140 -3.35 -9.39 -15.73
CA LEU A 140 -2.20 -10.00 -15.09
C LEU A 140 -1.73 -9.21 -13.86
N ARG A 141 -1.80 -7.86 -13.94
CA ARG A 141 -1.46 -6.99 -12.81
C ARG A 141 -2.48 -7.12 -11.69
N MET A 142 -3.76 -7.18 -12.03
CA MET A 142 -4.84 -7.43 -11.09
C MET A 142 -4.69 -8.80 -10.39
N GLN A 143 -4.42 -9.87 -11.15
CA GLN A 143 -4.19 -11.21 -10.58
C GLN A 143 -3.04 -11.21 -9.58
N ARG A 144 -1.90 -10.59 -9.92
CA ARG A 144 -0.76 -10.45 -9.01
C ARG A 144 -1.12 -9.67 -7.74
N ALA A 145 -1.95 -8.63 -7.89
CA ALA A 145 -2.44 -7.86 -6.75
C ALA A 145 -3.24 -8.74 -5.80
N GLU A 146 -4.17 -9.53 -6.31
CA GLU A 146 -5.01 -10.43 -5.52
C GLU A 146 -4.19 -11.50 -4.79
N GLU A 147 -3.26 -12.15 -5.48
CA GLU A 147 -2.33 -13.12 -4.87
C GLU A 147 -1.48 -12.47 -3.77
N GLY A 148 -0.99 -11.25 -4.01
CA GLY A 148 -0.22 -10.47 -3.02
C GLY A 148 -1.05 -10.06 -1.82
N LEU A 149 -2.31 -9.64 -2.01
CA LEU A 149 -3.23 -9.29 -0.93
C LEU A 149 -3.53 -10.48 -0.02
N VAL A 150 -3.69 -11.68 -0.58
CA VAL A 150 -3.87 -12.91 0.22
C VAL A 150 -2.66 -13.18 1.09
N LYS A 151 -1.44 -13.03 0.56
CA LYS A 151 -0.20 -13.20 1.33
C LYS A 151 -0.07 -12.12 2.41
N LEU A 152 -0.32 -10.86 2.05
CA LEU A 152 -0.19 -9.73 2.96
C LEU A 152 -1.16 -9.85 4.14
N LYS A 153 -2.40 -10.26 3.90
CA LYS A 153 -3.43 -10.50 4.92
C LYS A 153 -2.99 -11.47 6.02
N GLN A 154 -2.18 -12.47 5.68
CA GLN A 154 -1.65 -13.43 6.65
C GLN A 154 -0.54 -12.84 7.54
N CYS A 155 0.10 -11.77 7.07
CA CYS A 155 1.27 -11.14 7.69
C CYS A 155 0.93 -9.89 8.53
N VAL A 156 -0.27 -9.33 8.42
CA VAL A 156 -0.70 -8.13 9.14
C VAL A 156 -1.76 -8.43 10.19
N ASP A 157 -1.99 -7.51 11.10
CA ASP A 157 -3.11 -7.57 12.05
C ASP A 157 -4.40 -7.12 11.38
N SER A 158 -4.35 -6.03 10.60
CA SER A 158 -5.47 -5.54 9.80
C SER A 158 -5.03 -5.08 8.41
N GLN A 159 -5.91 -5.24 7.41
CA GLN A 159 -5.66 -4.86 6.03
C GLN A 159 -6.81 -4.01 5.49
N ILE A 160 -6.49 -2.80 5.05
CA ILE A 160 -7.38 -1.88 4.35
C ILE A 160 -6.99 -1.91 2.86
N VAL A 161 -7.94 -2.23 1.99
CA VAL A 161 -7.72 -2.31 0.54
C VAL A 161 -8.55 -1.24 -0.15
N ILE A 162 -7.89 -0.39 -0.93
CA ILE A 162 -8.52 0.68 -1.70
C ILE A 162 -8.63 0.23 -3.15
N LEU A 163 -9.82 0.37 -3.74
CA LEU A 163 -10.08 0.06 -5.12
C LEU A 163 -9.93 1.32 -5.97
N ASN A 164 -8.88 1.39 -6.78
CA ASN A 164 -8.65 2.56 -7.64
C ASN A 164 -9.80 2.80 -8.63
N ASP A 165 -10.43 1.73 -9.16
CA ASP A 165 -11.60 1.85 -10.05
C ASP A 165 -12.77 2.61 -9.39
N LYS A 166 -12.93 2.49 -8.07
CA LYS A 166 -13.99 3.23 -7.36
C LYS A 166 -13.70 4.72 -7.25
N LEU A 167 -12.43 5.10 -7.23
CA LEU A 167 -12.03 6.51 -7.28
C LEU A 167 -12.32 7.13 -8.65
N GLU A 168 -12.12 6.38 -9.72
CA GLU A 168 -12.49 6.78 -11.07
C GLU A 168 -14.01 6.98 -11.19
N ASP A 169 -14.80 6.05 -10.66
CA ASP A 169 -16.28 6.18 -10.60
C ASP A 169 -16.73 7.46 -9.88
N GLU A 170 -15.99 7.91 -8.84
CA GLU A 170 -16.32 9.11 -8.06
C GLU A 170 -15.86 10.42 -8.71
N LEU A 171 -14.67 10.41 -9.30
CA LEU A 171 -14.11 11.59 -9.97
C LEU A 171 -14.80 11.89 -11.30
N GLY A 172 -15.37 10.89 -11.93
CA GLY A 172 -16.03 10.97 -13.24
C GLY A 172 -15.10 10.73 -14.42
N GLU A 173 -15.70 10.49 -15.59
CA GLU A 173 -15.00 10.08 -16.82
C GLU A 173 -13.99 11.12 -17.36
N ASP A 174 -14.12 12.39 -16.98
CA ASP A 174 -13.24 13.48 -17.42
C ASP A 174 -11.99 13.65 -16.52
N ALA A 175 -11.86 12.86 -15.45
CA ALA A 175 -10.72 12.94 -14.53
C ALA A 175 -9.42 12.52 -15.23
N SER A 176 -8.37 13.29 -15.01
CA SER A 176 -7.04 12.93 -15.50
C SER A 176 -6.46 11.74 -14.73
N VAL A 177 -5.57 10.99 -15.37
CA VAL A 177 -4.85 9.88 -14.73
C VAL A 177 -4.10 10.36 -13.47
N SER A 178 -3.55 11.57 -13.51
CA SER A 178 -2.84 12.17 -12.36
C SER A 178 -3.78 12.42 -11.19
N GLU A 179 -4.98 12.94 -11.44
CA GLU A 179 -6.00 13.15 -10.41
C GLU A 179 -6.47 11.84 -9.77
N CYS A 180 -6.65 10.79 -10.57
CA CYS A 180 -7.03 9.48 -10.06
C CYS A 180 -5.95 8.88 -9.12
N PHE A 181 -4.66 9.00 -9.47
CA PHE A 181 -3.59 8.55 -8.59
C PHE A 181 -3.44 9.43 -7.36
N ALA A 182 -3.55 10.75 -7.50
CA ALA A 182 -3.52 11.67 -6.36
C ALA A 182 -4.68 11.40 -5.38
N ALA A 183 -5.87 11.06 -5.89
CA ALA A 183 -6.99 10.63 -5.06
C ALA A 183 -6.71 9.33 -4.30
N ALA A 184 -6.06 8.35 -4.95
CA ALA A 184 -5.65 7.12 -4.28
C ALA A 184 -4.66 7.40 -3.13
N ASP A 185 -3.67 8.25 -3.37
CA ASP A 185 -2.70 8.66 -2.36
C ASP A 185 -3.35 9.48 -1.23
N ASP A 186 -4.36 10.30 -1.54
CA ASP A 186 -5.14 11.07 -0.56
C ASP A 186 -5.98 10.15 0.36
N VAL A 187 -6.54 9.07 -0.16
CA VAL A 187 -7.24 8.07 0.64
C VAL A 187 -6.27 7.33 1.57
N LEU A 188 -5.09 6.95 1.06
CA LEU A 188 -4.03 6.36 1.89
C LEU A 188 -3.60 7.31 3.01
N PHE A 189 -3.42 8.59 2.70
CA PHE A 189 -3.13 9.64 3.68
C PHE A 189 -4.22 9.74 4.74
N LYS A 190 -5.48 9.88 4.34
CA LYS A 190 -6.63 10.00 5.27
C LYS A 190 -6.73 8.79 6.20
N ALA A 191 -6.45 7.58 5.70
CA ALA A 191 -6.47 6.38 6.53
C ALA A 191 -5.35 6.39 7.58
N CYS A 192 -4.12 6.72 7.20
CA CYS A 192 -3.00 6.78 8.13
C CYS A 192 -3.12 7.96 9.10
N ALA A 193 -3.42 9.17 8.59
CA ALA A 193 -3.55 10.38 9.40
C ALA A 193 -4.72 10.30 10.39
N GLY A 194 -5.87 9.78 9.95
CA GLY A 194 -7.04 9.66 10.81
C GLY A 194 -6.83 8.71 11.99
N ILE A 195 -6.15 7.57 11.78
CA ILE A 195 -5.81 6.66 12.89
C ILE A 195 -4.73 7.30 13.79
N THR A 196 -3.78 8.02 13.22
CA THR A 196 -2.74 8.72 13.98
C THR A 196 -3.34 9.82 14.84
N GLU A 197 -4.26 10.63 14.30
CA GLU A 197 -4.98 11.68 15.01
C GLU A 197 -5.69 11.14 16.25
N ILE A 198 -6.38 10.00 16.12
CA ILE A 198 -7.09 9.34 17.22
C ILE A 198 -6.17 9.06 18.43
N ILE A 199 -4.92 8.65 18.17
CA ILE A 199 -3.96 8.28 19.22
C ILE A 199 -3.27 9.51 19.80
N GLN A 200 -2.95 10.50 18.97
CA GLN A 200 -2.09 11.62 19.35
C GLN A 200 -2.86 12.83 19.86
N THR A 201 -4.14 12.97 19.48
CA THR A 201 -4.94 14.11 19.89
C THR A 201 -5.54 13.88 21.26
N PRO A 202 -5.23 14.71 22.28
CA PRO A 202 -5.88 14.65 23.57
C PRO A 202 -7.38 14.92 23.40
N GLY A 203 -8.21 13.90 23.58
CA GLY A 203 -9.65 14.02 23.43
C GLY A 203 -10.37 14.25 24.75
N LEU A 204 -11.64 14.70 24.70
CA LEU A 204 -12.54 14.69 25.85
C LEU A 204 -12.75 13.26 26.36
N ILE A 205 -12.90 12.33 25.44
CA ILE A 205 -12.88 10.89 25.69
C ILE A 205 -11.73 10.35 24.85
N GLY A 206 -10.59 10.15 25.51
CA GLY A 206 -9.38 9.65 24.86
C GLY A 206 -9.55 8.18 24.48
N VAL A 207 -8.97 7.83 23.35
CA VAL A 207 -8.73 6.44 22.94
C VAL A 207 -7.25 6.19 23.11
N ASP A 208 -6.87 5.25 23.92
CA ASP A 208 -5.47 4.91 24.11
C ASP A 208 -4.96 3.93 23.03
N PHE A 209 -3.65 3.71 23.02
CA PHE A 209 -3.05 2.83 22.03
C PHE A 209 -3.51 1.36 22.16
N GLU A 210 -3.75 0.89 23.38
CA GLU A 210 -4.20 -0.48 23.64
C GLU A 210 -5.68 -0.68 23.22
N ASP A 211 -6.50 0.36 23.29
CA ASP A 211 -7.84 0.38 22.72
C ASP A 211 -7.80 0.19 21.21
N LEU A 212 -6.97 0.98 20.53
CA LEU A 212 -6.74 0.83 19.09
C LEU A 212 -6.20 -0.55 18.76
N ARG A 213 -5.18 -1.01 19.48
CA ARG A 213 -4.60 -2.35 19.29
C ARG A 213 -5.67 -3.42 19.39
N THR A 214 -6.56 -3.32 20.35
CA THR A 214 -7.63 -4.29 20.57
C THR A 214 -8.58 -4.37 19.37
N VAL A 215 -9.02 -3.22 18.86
CA VAL A 215 -9.87 -3.18 17.65
C VAL A 215 -9.13 -3.66 16.43
N MET A 216 -7.90 -3.18 16.20
CA MET A 216 -7.13 -3.50 14.99
C MET A 216 -6.57 -4.93 14.99
N SER A 217 -6.50 -5.62 16.12
CA SER A 217 -6.07 -7.02 16.21
C SER A 217 -7.17 -8.01 15.86
N GLU A 218 -8.42 -7.57 15.68
CA GLU A 218 -9.48 -8.38 15.10
C GLU A 218 -9.12 -8.71 13.65
N ARG A 219 -8.59 -9.92 13.45
CA ARG A 219 -8.02 -10.36 12.16
C ARG A 219 -9.03 -10.29 11.05
N GLY A 220 -8.58 -9.84 9.89
CA GLY A 220 -9.37 -9.82 8.68
C GLY A 220 -9.24 -8.52 7.92
N THR A 221 -10.19 -8.30 7.02
CA THR A 221 -10.32 -7.04 6.30
C THR A 221 -10.83 -5.98 7.25
N ALA A 222 -10.16 -4.84 7.25
CA ALA A 222 -10.59 -3.64 7.93
C ALA A 222 -11.12 -2.62 6.92
N MET A 223 -12.00 -1.77 7.37
CA MET A 223 -12.45 -0.60 6.61
C MET A 223 -12.34 0.65 7.47
N MET A 224 -12.16 1.78 6.81
CA MET A 224 -12.19 3.09 7.44
C MET A 224 -13.04 4.02 6.59
N GLY A 225 -13.89 4.77 7.24
CA GLY A 225 -14.64 5.85 6.61
C GLY A 225 -14.54 7.11 7.46
N SER A 226 -14.41 8.26 6.83
CA SER A 226 -14.40 9.56 7.49
C SER A 226 -15.23 10.54 6.69
N ALA A 227 -16.13 11.25 7.34
CA ALA A 227 -16.97 12.24 6.70
C ALA A 227 -17.18 13.46 7.59
N ILE A 228 -17.31 14.61 6.94
CA ILE A 228 -17.58 15.90 7.56
C ILE A 228 -18.97 16.35 7.10
N ALA A 229 -19.75 16.85 8.02
CA ALA A 229 -21.02 17.50 7.71
C ALA A 229 -21.27 18.71 8.61
N SER A 230 -22.08 19.63 8.13
CA SER A 230 -22.48 20.84 8.85
C SER A 230 -24.01 20.99 8.89
N GLY A 231 -24.50 21.90 9.73
CA GLY A 231 -25.91 22.20 9.86
C GLY A 231 -26.68 21.32 10.85
N PRO A 232 -28.03 21.42 10.90
CA PRO A 232 -28.86 20.82 11.96
C PRO A 232 -28.79 19.29 12.04
N ASP A 233 -28.59 18.63 10.89
CA ASP A 233 -28.55 17.16 10.76
C ASP A 233 -27.12 16.61 10.60
N ARG A 234 -26.09 17.43 10.89
CA ARG A 234 -24.67 17.10 10.65
C ARG A 234 -24.25 15.74 11.22
N ALA A 235 -24.70 15.42 12.42
CA ALA A 235 -24.37 14.16 13.09
C ALA A 235 -24.88 12.93 12.33
N ARG A 236 -26.12 13.01 11.81
CA ARG A 236 -26.70 11.94 11.00
C ARG A 236 -26.00 11.82 9.65
N ILE A 237 -25.83 12.93 8.96
CA ILE A 237 -25.22 12.97 7.61
C ILE A 237 -23.76 12.50 7.68
N ALA A 238 -22.97 13.00 8.64
CA ALA A 238 -21.59 12.57 8.80
C ALA A 238 -21.47 11.08 9.14
N ALA A 239 -22.33 10.56 10.02
CA ALA A 239 -22.31 9.13 10.36
C ALA A 239 -22.71 8.24 9.17
N GLU A 240 -23.81 8.58 8.46
CA GLU A 240 -24.26 7.85 7.29
C GLU A 240 -23.21 7.85 6.17
N ASN A 241 -22.59 9.01 5.89
CA ASN A 241 -21.54 9.14 4.88
C ASN A 241 -20.25 8.39 5.28
N ALA A 242 -19.86 8.42 6.57
CA ALA A 242 -18.70 7.68 7.04
C ALA A 242 -18.87 6.15 6.88
N VAL A 243 -20.10 5.66 7.08
CA VAL A 243 -20.45 4.24 6.89
C VAL A 243 -20.60 3.86 5.42
N ALA A 244 -21.10 4.79 4.60
CA ALA A 244 -21.38 4.56 3.17
C ALA A 244 -20.15 4.76 2.29
N CYS A 245 -18.94 4.92 2.84
CA CYS A 245 -17.74 5.22 2.07
C CYS A 245 -17.54 4.19 0.93
N PRO A 246 -17.65 4.60 -0.35
CA PRO A 246 -17.72 3.68 -1.49
C PRO A 246 -16.37 3.07 -1.88
N LEU A 247 -15.30 3.47 -1.24
CA LEU A 247 -13.91 3.12 -1.58
C LEU A 247 -13.55 1.66 -1.26
N LEU A 248 -14.47 0.90 -0.67
CA LEU A 248 -14.20 -0.43 -0.14
C LEU A 248 -14.94 -1.49 -0.94
N GLU A 249 -14.23 -2.53 -1.31
CA GLU A 249 -14.69 -3.65 -2.12
C GLU A 249 -15.93 -4.33 -1.51
N GLY A 250 -17.15 -3.88 -1.88
CA GLY A 250 -18.40 -4.61 -1.56
C GLY A 250 -18.58 -5.04 -0.09
N VAL A 251 -17.70 -4.56 0.79
CA VAL A 251 -17.69 -4.90 2.21
C VAL A 251 -18.69 -3.98 2.91
N THR A 252 -19.68 -4.56 3.49
CA THR A 252 -20.59 -3.82 4.36
C THR A 252 -20.08 -3.88 5.79
N LEU A 253 -20.26 -2.82 6.56
CA LEU A 253 -20.00 -2.81 8.02
C LEU A 253 -20.76 -3.93 8.75
N ASN A 254 -21.75 -4.53 8.09
CA ASN A 254 -22.54 -5.60 8.65
C ASN A 254 -21.68 -6.80 9.01
N GLY A 255 -21.51 -7.01 10.30
CA GLY A 255 -20.69 -8.12 10.80
C GLY A 255 -19.32 -7.72 11.33
N ALA A 256 -18.98 -6.43 11.36
CA ALA A 256 -17.77 -5.95 12.02
C ALA A 256 -17.68 -6.43 13.47
N ARG A 257 -16.54 -6.99 13.86
CA ARG A 257 -16.30 -7.49 15.23
C ARG A 257 -15.65 -6.46 16.12
N GLY A 258 -14.79 -5.62 15.57
CA GLY A 258 -14.21 -4.46 16.22
C GLY A 258 -14.63 -3.18 15.49
N VAL A 259 -15.04 -2.16 16.23
CA VAL A 259 -15.37 -0.85 15.66
C VAL A 259 -14.84 0.24 16.57
N LEU A 260 -14.12 1.17 15.97
CA LEU A 260 -13.68 2.40 16.62
C LEU A 260 -14.41 3.57 15.97
N VAL A 261 -15.06 4.38 16.79
CA VAL A 261 -15.78 5.59 16.38
C VAL A 261 -15.09 6.78 17.00
N TYR A 262 -14.68 7.74 16.18
CA TYR A 262 -14.08 8.98 16.64
C TYR A 262 -14.82 10.18 16.10
N ILE A 263 -15.23 11.09 17.00
CA ILE A 263 -16.03 12.26 16.66
C ILE A 263 -15.22 13.51 16.98
N THR A 264 -15.01 14.36 15.98
CA THR A 264 -14.34 15.66 16.13
C THR A 264 -15.32 16.79 15.81
N ALA A 265 -15.46 17.76 16.69
CA ALA A 265 -16.25 18.96 16.49
C ALA A 265 -15.79 20.06 17.45
N SER A 266 -16.22 21.31 17.24
CA SER A 266 -15.93 22.40 18.18
C SER A 266 -16.60 22.16 19.53
N GLU A 267 -15.91 22.53 20.62
CA GLU A 267 -16.40 22.40 22.00
C GLU A 267 -17.76 23.09 22.18
N GLU A 268 -17.93 24.28 21.60
CA GLU A 268 -19.16 25.06 21.75
C GLU A 268 -20.37 24.41 21.08
N THR A 269 -20.14 23.66 20.00
CA THR A 269 -21.23 23.15 19.15
C THR A 269 -21.52 21.66 19.37
N MET A 270 -20.62 20.87 19.95
CA MET A 270 -20.79 19.44 20.18
C MET A 270 -21.84 19.14 21.23
N LYS A 271 -22.89 18.39 20.87
CA LYS A 271 -24.00 18.06 21.77
C LYS A 271 -24.11 16.55 22.02
N MET A 272 -24.40 16.16 23.24
CA MET A 272 -24.62 14.77 23.62
C MET A 272 -25.69 14.05 22.76
N LYS A 273 -26.71 14.79 22.28
CA LYS A 273 -27.73 14.24 21.37
C LYS A 273 -27.10 13.82 20.04
N GLU A 274 -26.15 14.58 19.52
CA GLU A 274 -25.45 14.30 18.26
C GLU A 274 -24.59 13.07 18.41
N THR A 275 -23.79 12.97 19.47
CA THR A 275 -23.00 11.77 19.79
C THR A 275 -23.86 10.52 19.86
N LYS A 276 -25.01 10.57 20.55
CA LYS A 276 -25.95 9.45 20.60
C LYS A 276 -26.49 9.08 19.22
N THR A 277 -26.76 10.07 18.36
CA THR A 277 -27.24 9.83 16.99
C THR A 277 -26.18 9.11 16.18
N VAL A 278 -24.92 9.57 16.20
CA VAL A 278 -23.79 8.90 15.53
C VAL A 278 -23.64 7.46 16.00
N MET A 279 -23.55 7.25 17.32
CA MET A 279 -23.36 5.92 17.89
C MET A 279 -24.50 4.95 17.55
N ASN A 280 -25.74 5.42 17.57
CA ASN A 280 -26.89 4.59 17.21
C ASN A 280 -26.84 4.16 15.73
N ILE A 281 -26.47 5.07 14.83
CA ILE A 281 -26.34 4.75 13.40
C ILE A 281 -25.28 3.68 13.21
N ILE A 282 -24.07 3.90 13.74
CA ILE A 282 -22.94 2.99 13.55
C ILE A 282 -23.22 1.62 14.18
N THR A 283 -23.77 1.58 15.40
CA THR A 283 -24.07 0.33 16.10
C THR A 283 -25.08 -0.54 15.34
N ASN A 284 -25.98 0.05 14.56
CA ASN A 284 -26.93 -0.71 13.74
C ASN A 284 -26.26 -1.53 12.62
N PHE A 285 -25.04 -1.19 12.23
CA PHE A 285 -24.27 -1.89 11.21
C PHE A 285 -23.25 -2.90 11.81
N THR A 286 -23.08 -2.95 13.13
CA THR A 286 -22.11 -3.84 13.76
C THR A 286 -22.68 -5.22 14.06
N ALA A 287 -21.81 -6.22 14.21
CA ALA A 287 -22.23 -7.56 14.66
C ALA A 287 -22.77 -7.51 16.09
N LYS A 288 -23.67 -8.44 16.42
CA LYS A 288 -24.09 -8.62 17.83
C LYS A 288 -22.90 -9.05 18.66
N GLY A 289 -22.53 -8.23 19.66
CA GLY A 289 -21.38 -8.49 20.52
C GLY A 289 -20.06 -7.91 19.98
N ALA A 290 -20.10 -7.07 18.95
CA ALA A 290 -18.93 -6.33 18.49
C ALA A 290 -18.36 -5.46 19.61
N GLN A 291 -17.04 -5.36 19.66
CA GLN A 291 -16.36 -4.43 20.52
C GLN A 291 -16.42 -3.05 19.90
N VAL A 292 -17.14 -2.12 20.52
CA VAL A 292 -17.27 -0.74 20.04
C VAL A 292 -16.52 0.19 20.99
N ILE A 293 -15.50 0.84 20.48
CA ILE A 293 -14.72 1.87 21.20
C ILE A 293 -15.13 3.23 20.67
N TYR A 294 -15.36 4.16 21.57
CA TYR A 294 -15.76 5.52 21.24
C TYR A 294 -14.75 6.53 21.80
N GLY A 295 -14.31 7.43 20.95
CA GLY A 295 -13.53 8.60 21.33
C GLY A 295 -14.09 9.89 20.77
N SER A 296 -13.71 11.01 21.39
CA SER A 296 -14.08 12.33 20.88
C SER A 296 -13.04 13.37 21.22
N ALA A 297 -12.78 14.27 20.28
CA ALA A 297 -11.91 15.42 20.47
C ALA A 297 -12.61 16.73 20.13
N TYR A 298 -12.12 17.81 20.70
CA TYR A 298 -12.51 19.16 20.34
C TYR A 298 -11.51 19.75 19.35
N ASP A 299 -12.04 20.35 18.31
CA ASP A 299 -11.31 21.12 17.31
C ASP A 299 -12.15 22.34 16.93
N ASP A 300 -11.77 23.49 17.46
CA ASP A 300 -12.52 24.72 17.26
C ASP A 300 -12.47 25.23 15.82
N SER A 301 -11.50 24.76 15.03
CA SER A 301 -11.44 25.07 13.60
C SER A 301 -12.62 24.47 12.82
N MET A 302 -13.27 23.44 13.37
CA MET A 302 -14.46 22.81 12.78
C MET A 302 -15.72 23.70 12.80
N GLY A 303 -15.79 24.71 13.68
CA GLY A 303 -16.96 25.59 13.79
C GLY A 303 -18.28 24.82 13.91
N ASP A 304 -19.19 25.03 12.95
CA ASP A 304 -20.48 24.31 12.89
C ASP A 304 -20.40 22.92 12.25
N SER A 305 -19.22 22.46 11.87
CA SER A 305 -19.02 21.15 11.26
C SER A 305 -18.75 20.06 12.31
N MET A 306 -19.01 18.83 11.93
CA MET A 306 -18.69 17.62 12.70
C MET A 306 -18.03 16.61 11.78
N ARG A 307 -16.87 16.07 12.19
CA ARG A 307 -16.21 14.95 11.54
C ARG A 307 -16.54 13.67 12.30
N VAL A 308 -16.93 12.63 11.58
CA VAL A 308 -17.11 11.29 12.13
C VAL A 308 -16.16 10.37 11.38
N THR A 309 -15.27 9.74 12.14
CA THR A 309 -14.34 8.72 11.62
C THR A 309 -14.70 7.37 12.22
N VAL A 310 -14.83 6.37 11.37
CA VAL A 310 -15.17 4.99 11.75
C VAL A 310 -14.09 4.07 11.22
N VAL A 311 -13.51 3.27 12.11
CA VAL A 311 -12.64 2.15 11.73
C VAL A 311 -13.34 0.87 12.14
N ALA A 312 -13.55 -0.04 11.19
CA ALA A 312 -14.21 -1.32 11.44
C ALA A 312 -13.31 -2.47 11.00
N THR A 313 -13.24 -3.51 11.81
CA THR A 313 -12.35 -4.65 11.62
C THR A 313 -13.08 -5.98 11.75
N GLY A 314 -12.47 -7.06 11.28
CA GLY A 314 -13.08 -8.38 11.36
C GLY A 314 -14.27 -8.56 10.40
N LEU A 315 -14.25 -7.90 9.23
CA LEU A 315 -15.39 -7.86 8.28
C LEU A 315 -15.58 -9.13 7.46
N ASP A 316 -14.65 -10.07 7.46
CA ASP A 316 -14.69 -11.28 6.61
C ASP A 316 -15.70 -12.36 7.10
N GLY A 317 -16.49 -12.05 8.09
CA GLY A 317 -17.65 -12.86 8.47
C GLY A 317 -17.37 -14.34 8.76
N GLY A 318 -16.29 -14.67 9.45
CA GLY A 318 -16.08 -16.03 9.98
C GLY A 318 -15.90 -17.14 8.94
N LYS A 319 -15.56 -16.82 7.70
CA LYS A 319 -15.24 -17.81 6.64
C LYS A 319 -13.81 -18.33 6.71
N ASP A 320 -12.97 -17.76 7.56
CA ASP A 320 -11.66 -18.32 7.83
C ASP A 320 -11.84 -19.59 8.68
N LYS A 321 -11.93 -20.73 8.01
CA LYS A 321 -11.66 -22.03 8.65
C LYS A 321 -10.33 -21.88 9.38
N GLU A 322 -10.30 -22.26 10.66
CA GLU A 322 -9.09 -22.47 11.42
C GLU A 322 -7.95 -22.95 10.50
N VAL A 323 -7.09 -22.06 10.10
CA VAL A 323 -5.80 -22.47 9.51
C VAL A 323 -5.04 -23.02 10.69
N ALA A 324 -4.85 -24.34 10.66
CA ALA A 324 -4.04 -25.04 11.64
C ALA A 324 -2.74 -24.26 11.85
N PRO A 325 -2.27 -24.12 13.11
CA PRO A 325 -1.02 -23.45 13.39
C PRO A 325 0.06 -24.07 12.48
N LEU A 326 0.79 -23.22 11.76
CA LEU A 326 1.97 -23.67 11.02
C LEU A 326 2.84 -24.42 12.04
N GLU A 327 2.98 -25.74 11.84
CA GLU A 327 3.90 -26.54 12.62
C GLU A 327 5.25 -25.84 12.62
N LYS A 328 5.74 -25.54 13.83
CA LYS A 328 7.11 -25.04 14.00
C LYS A 328 8.01 -26.02 13.24
N PRO A 329 8.98 -25.54 12.44
CA PRO A 329 9.97 -26.43 11.87
C PRO A 329 10.57 -27.24 13.01
N ASP A 330 10.43 -28.57 12.98
CA ASP A 330 11.06 -29.46 13.92
C ASP A 330 12.56 -29.17 13.93
N GLU A 331 13.03 -28.49 14.98
CA GLU A 331 14.43 -28.52 15.34
C GLU A 331 14.78 -29.96 15.67
N LYS A 332 15.64 -30.55 14.84
CA LYS A 332 16.19 -31.87 14.92
C LYS A 332 15.41 -33.01 14.21
N ARG A 333 15.50 -32.99 12.90
CA ARG A 333 15.72 -34.24 12.17
C ARG A 333 17.10 -34.18 11.54
N ASP A 334 18.02 -34.93 12.14
CA ASP A 334 19.33 -35.23 11.58
C ASP A 334 19.15 -35.89 10.22
N VAL A 335 19.39 -35.16 9.15
CA VAL A 335 19.31 -35.58 7.74
C VAL A 335 20.51 -36.48 7.38
N TRP A 336 21.29 -36.97 8.37
CA TRP A 336 22.52 -37.71 8.15
C TRP A 336 22.38 -39.26 8.22
N GLU A 337 21.21 -39.81 8.51
CA GLU A 337 21.10 -41.26 8.72
C GLU A 337 20.50 -42.10 7.57
N HIS A 338 20.15 -41.50 6.42
CA HIS A 338 19.52 -42.29 5.34
C HIS A 338 20.29 -42.41 4.03
N ASN A 339 21.59 -42.09 4.01
CA ASN A 339 22.40 -42.24 2.77
C ASN A 339 23.56 -43.22 2.91
N ASN A 340 23.46 -44.21 3.80
CA ASN A 340 24.49 -45.23 3.96
C ASN A 340 23.96 -46.66 3.68
N ARG A 341 23.26 -46.82 2.56
CA ARG A 341 23.03 -48.17 1.99
C ARG A 341 23.30 -48.16 0.48
N SER A 342 24.30 -48.99 0.12
CA SER A 342 24.65 -49.45 -1.23
C SER A 342 25.61 -48.56 -2.04
N TYR A 343 26.85 -48.48 -1.62
CA TYR A 343 27.94 -48.52 -2.59
C TYR A 343 28.52 -49.95 -2.55
N ALA A 344 28.01 -50.81 -3.44
CA ALA A 344 28.70 -52.05 -3.82
C ALA A 344 29.85 -51.64 -4.78
N GLU A 345 31.04 -52.07 -4.45
CA GLU A 345 32.23 -51.92 -5.29
C GLU A 345 32.00 -52.49 -6.69
N PRO A 346 32.44 -51.83 -7.77
CA PRO A 346 32.50 -52.45 -9.09
C PRO A 346 33.72 -53.35 -9.17
N GLN A 347 33.46 -54.66 -9.31
CA GLN A 347 34.47 -55.62 -9.66
C GLN A 347 35.10 -55.28 -11.04
N GLN A 348 36.41 -55.25 -11.06
CA GLN A 348 37.23 -55.18 -12.27
C GLN A 348 36.93 -56.38 -13.17
N ALA A 349 36.49 -56.12 -14.40
CA ALA A 349 36.43 -57.12 -15.47
C ALA A 349 37.47 -56.75 -16.52
N ASP A 350 38.32 -57.75 -16.81
CA ASP A 350 39.41 -57.70 -17.76
C ASP A 350 38.97 -57.42 -19.20
N PRO A 351 39.77 -56.70 -19.97
CA PRO A 351 39.52 -56.46 -21.38
C PRO A 351 40.25 -57.49 -22.22
N TRP A 352 39.58 -58.58 -22.61
CA TRP A 352 40.00 -59.43 -23.73
C TRP A 352 39.17 -60.72 -23.78
N THR A 353 38.09 -60.70 -24.57
CA THR A 353 37.71 -61.82 -25.45
C THR A 353 36.54 -61.49 -26.36
N SER A 354 36.90 -61.41 -27.61
CA SER A 354 36.28 -61.99 -28.85
C SER A 354 34.75 -61.74 -29.12
N ARG A 355 34.56 -60.93 -30.14
CA ARG A 355 34.05 -61.24 -31.49
C ARG A 355 32.70 -61.98 -31.59
N GLN A 356 31.89 -61.34 -32.46
CA GLN A 356 30.88 -61.89 -33.36
C GLN A 356 29.42 -61.88 -32.85
N SER A 357 28.62 -60.93 -33.39
CA SER A 357 27.72 -61.26 -34.50
C SER A 357 26.93 -60.00 -34.94
N VAL A 358 26.82 -59.92 -36.24
CA VAL A 358 26.11 -59.00 -37.11
C VAL A 358 24.59 -59.15 -36.91
N ALA A 359 23.85 -58.01 -36.81
CA ALA A 359 22.54 -57.87 -37.44
C ALA A 359 22.00 -56.41 -37.34
N GLN A 360 22.00 -55.79 -38.47
CA GLN A 360 20.96 -54.94 -39.07
C GLN A 360 20.32 -53.77 -38.28
N GLN A 361 20.74 -52.54 -38.66
CA GLN A 361 19.99 -51.31 -38.51
C GLN A 361 18.92 -51.16 -39.61
N PRO A 362 17.76 -50.57 -39.34
CA PRO A 362 16.96 -49.89 -40.34
C PRO A 362 17.23 -48.39 -40.31
N ALA A 363 17.19 -47.84 -41.53
CA ALA A 363 17.58 -46.48 -41.94
C ALA A 363 16.70 -45.39 -41.39
N ALA A 364 17.33 -44.23 -41.10
CA ALA A 364 16.68 -42.95 -40.87
C ALA A 364 16.38 -42.22 -42.19
N PRO A 365 15.29 -41.42 -42.30
CA PRO A 365 15.01 -40.62 -43.48
C PRO A 365 15.81 -39.33 -43.49
N LYS A 366 16.33 -38.99 -44.67
CA LYS A 366 17.07 -37.78 -45.03
C LYS A 366 16.15 -36.58 -45.04
N VAL A 367 16.51 -35.52 -44.35
CA VAL A 367 15.98 -34.17 -44.52
C VAL A 367 16.88 -33.43 -45.52
N ALA A 368 16.23 -32.85 -46.56
CA ALA A 368 16.87 -32.12 -47.63
C ALA A 368 17.29 -30.68 -47.14
N GLN A 369 18.48 -30.29 -47.53
CA GLN A 369 19.00 -28.93 -47.42
C GLN A 369 18.53 -28.12 -48.66
N PRO A 370 18.10 -26.86 -48.55
CA PRO A 370 18.00 -25.98 -49.71
C PRO A 370 19.35 -25.29 -50.00
N GLN A 371 19.68 -25.29 -51.26
CA GLN A 371 20.90 -24.73 -51.89
C GLN A 371 20.87 -23.19 -51.85
N VAL A 372 22.06 -22.65 -51.66
CA VAL A 372 22.45 -21.25 -51.88
C VAL A 372 22.63 -21.02 -53.38
N GLU A 373 21.94 -20.05 -53.93
CA GLU A 373 22.28 -19.46 -55.24
C GLU A 373 22.75 -17.99 -55.11
N SER A 374 23.78 -17.72 -55.83
CA SER A 374 24.64 -16.53 -55.86
C SER A 374 24.06 -15.37 -56.67
N LYS A 375 24.47 -14.15 -56.27
CA LYS A 375 24.49 -12.84 -56.96
C LYS A 375 24.69 -12.89 -58.51
N PRO A 376 24.51 -11.77 -59.29
CA PRO A 376 24.69 -10.35 -58.96
C PRO A 376 23.68 -9.39 -59.69
N THR A 377 23.64 -8.11 -59.40
CA THR A 377 24.03 -7.00 -60.28
C THR A 377 23.46 -5.64 -59.81
N VAL A 378 24.37 -4.68 -59.90
CA VAL A 378 24.31 -3.24 -59.73
C VAL A 378 23.21 -2.53 -60.53
N ALA A 379 22.51 -1.57 -59.90
CA ALA A 379 21.96 -0.40 -60.59
C ALA A 379 21.81 0.81 -59.65
N LYS A 380 22.65 1.77 -59.91
CA LYS A 380 22.51 3.25 -60.00
C LYS A 380 21.60 3.98 -58.99
N SER A 381 22.28 4.84 -58.26
CA SER A 381 21.86 6.03 -57.53
C SER A 381 21.04 7.04 -58.37
N GLU A 382 19.96 7.56 -57.79
CA GLU A 382 19.38 8.87 -58.11
C GLU A 382 19.28 9.72 -56.82
N PRO A 383 19.36 11.07 -56.93
CA PRO A 383 19.75 11.92 -55.81
C PRO A 383 18.54 12.44 -55.02
N GLN A 384 18.73 12.60 -53.70
CA GLN A 384 17.81 13.28 -52.79
C GLN A 384 17.78 14.79 -53.04
N PRO A 385 16.67 15.48 -52.93
CA PRO A 385 16.57 16.93 -52.94
C PRO A 385 17.03 17.54 -51.59
N SER A 386 17.86 18.56 -51.71
CA SER A 386 18.37 19.42 -50.63
C SER A 386 17.26 20.23 -49.95
N ILE A 387 17.26 20.22 -48.62
CA ILE A 387 16.45 21.10 -47.78
C ILE A 387 17.18 22.42 -47.56
N PRO A 388 16.55 23.61 -47.70
CA PRO A 388 17.20 24.91 -47.50
C PRO A 388 17.43 25.21 -46.00
N ALA A 389 18.59 25.78 -45.71
CA ALA A 389 18.95 26.29 -44.41
C ALA A 389 18.01 27.40 -43.93
N ALA A 390 17.41 27.20 -42.74
CA ALA A 390 16.71 28.26 -42.04
C ALA A 390 17.68 29.10 -41.19
N GLN A 391 17.53 30.38 -41.34
CA GLN A 391 18.31 31.48 -40.73
C GLN A 391 18.17 31.46 -39.21
N GLN A 392 19.26 31.72 -38.50
CA GLN A 392 19.31 32.02 -37.08
C GLN A 392 18.67 33.37 -36.80
N PRO A 393 17.82 33.51 -35.77
CA PRO A 393 17.49 34.81 -35.23
C PRO A 393 18.50 35.26 -34.16
N ALA A 394 18.70 36.59 -34.15
CA ALA A 394 19.66 37.34 -33.40
C ALA A 394 19.51 37.19 -31.87
N GLN A 395 20.64 37.27 -31.18
CA GLN A 395 20.79 37.42 -29.73
C GLN A 395 20.09 38.72 -29.26
N SER A 396 19.21 38.61 -28.28
CA SER A 396 18.71 39.75 -27.46
C SER A 396 19.27 39.62 -26.05
N GLU A 397 19.70 40.76 -25.51
CA GLU A 397 20.34 41.00 -24.20
C GLU A 397 19.51 40.55 -23.02
N PRO A 398 20.12 40.27 -21.85
CA PRO A 398 19.41 39.81 -20.65
C PRO A 398 18.71 40.94 -19.92
N GLN A 399 17.40 40.84 -19.77
CA GLN A 399 16.63 41.68 -18.87
C GLN A 399 16.68 41.11 -17.42
N GLN A 400 16.84 42.01 -16.45
CA GLN A 400 16.88 41.76 -15.02
C GLN A 400 15.57 41.17 -14.49
N PRO A 401 15.59 40.36 -13.44
CA PRO A 401 14.38 39.73 -12.86
C PRO A 401 13.58 40.78 -12.09
N GLN A 402 12.29 40.88 -12.43
CA GLN A 402 11.28 41.54 -11.61
C GLN A 402 10.76 40.54 -10.58
N GLU A 403 10.64 41.00 -9.32
CA GLU A 403 10.03 40.23 -8.21
C GLU A 403 8.58 39.84 -8.54
N PRO A 404 8.15 38.61 -8.24
CA PRO A 404 6.73 38.24 -8.40
C PRO A 404 5.89 38.76 -7.25
N GLU A 405 4.87 39.52 -7.60
CA GLU A 405 3.78 39.91 -6.71
C GLU A 405 2.99 38.72 -6.20
N LYS A 406 2.63 38.79 -4.92
CA LYS A 406 1.80 37.84 -4.17
C LYS A 406 0.43 37.65 -4.81
N GLN A 407 0.19 36.51 -5.42
CA GLN A 407 -1.13 36.00 -5.83
C GLN A 407 -1.37 34.50 -5.55
N GLU A 408 -0.67 33.90 -4.60
CA GLU A 408 -0.80 32.44 -4.32
C GLU A 408 -1.59 32.09 -3.05
N GLU A 409 -2.36 32.99 -2.47
CA GLU A 409 -3.04 32.71 -1.20
C GLU A 409 -4.57 32.48 -1.32
N LYS A 410 -5.09 32.26 -2.53
CA LYS A 410 -6.54 31.98 -2.73
C LYS A 410 -6.90 30.63 -3.32
N ALA A 411 -5.95 29.83 -3.75
CA ALA A 411 -6.25 28.53 -4.38
C ALA A 411 -6.26 27.33 -3.41
N ALA A 412 -5.75 27.50 -2.20
CA ALA A 412 -5.70 26.39 -1.22
C ALA A 412 -7.01 26.16 -0.47
N ASP A 413 -7.86 27.20 -0.34
CA ASP A 413 -9.11 27.09 0.44
C ASP A 413 -10.31 26.53 -0.34
N GLU A 414 -10.26 26.45 -1.66
CA GLU A 414 -11.39 25.94 -2.46
C GLU A 414 -11.44 24.41 -2.57
N TRP A 415 -10.37 23.68 -2.23
CA TRP A 415 -10.33 22.22 -2.35
C TRP A 415 -10.86 21.48 -1.12
N GLU A 416 -10.89 22.11 0.05
CA GLU A 416 -11.38 21.46 1.28
C GLU A 416 -12.90 21.33 1.36
N THR A 417 -13.66 22.10 0.60
CA THR A 417 -15.14 22.08 0.65
C THR A 417 -15.80 21.42 -0.57
N GLY A 418 -15.08 21.16 -1.64
CA GLY A 418 -15.64 20.73 -2.94
C GLY A 418 -16.06 19.27 -3.06
N TRP A 419 -15.49 18.37 -2.29
CA TRP A 419 -15.65 16.94 -2.50
C TRP A 419 -16.98 16.35 -2.00
N TRP A 420 -17.75 17.07 -1.17
CA TRP A 420 -18.96 16.54 -0.55
C TRP A 420 -20.24 17.31 -0.87
N SER A 421 -20.21 18.41 -1.64
CA SER A 421 -21.39 19.23 -1.90
C SER A 421 -22.10 18.99 -3.25
N ILE A 422 -21.62 18.08 -4.11
CA ILE A 422 -22.15 17.94 -5.49
C ILE A 422 -23.38 17.02 -5.61
N ARG A 423 -23.98 16.52 -4.53
CA ARG A 423 -25.12 15.58 -4.64
C ARG A 423 -26.52 16.09 -4.30
N HIS A 424 -26.78 17.38 -4.18
CA HIS A 424 -28.14 17.83 -3.80
C HIS A 424 -28.79 18.93 -4.62
N ASP A 425 -28.39 19.18 -5.86
CA ASP A 425 -29.17 20.07 -6.74
C ASP A 425 -29.59 19.36 -8.04
N ASN A 426 -30.48 18.38 -7.92
CA ASN A 426 -31.37 17.97 -9.02
C ASN A 426 -32.56 17.18 -8.46
N LYS A 427 -33.52 17.94 -7.89
CA LYS A 427 -34.97 17.66 -8.02
C LYS A 427 -35.76 18.93 -7.83
#